data_fb24ba2485e654cb48c5e2fea251b92a
#
_entry.id   fb24ba2485e654cb48c5e2fea251b92a
#
_cell.length_a   1.000
_cell.length_b   1.000
_cell.length_c   1.000
_cell.angle_alpha   90.00
_cell.angle_beta   90.00
_cell.angle_gamma   90.00
#
_symmetry.space_group_name_H-M   'P 1'
#
loop_
_entity.id
_entity.type
_entity.pdbx_description
1 polymer ?
#
loop_
_entity_poly.entity_id
_entity_poly.type
_entity_poly.pdbx_seq_one_letter_code
_entity_poly.pdbx_strand_id
1 'polypeptide(L)'
;LVAERVWSETSKALTQAWSDIYFDTLFQLNVLDVIMPKLYQASIDNPSQWQLMLSALRMAGEQQADNVMKFALIATCFKSHQHHNNPTTEYLEFCQGLKVPKNTERLGLFILEHFDELKNFEHLTAEQLFELLKLTNSLKDTSLLEQALQVVHLYQQAKQTALLATIKTQLTQISAKDVASELTGKQIGEAID
;
A
#
# COMPACT_ATOMS: atom_id res chain seq x y z
N LEU A 1 17.39 5.75 20.21
CA LEU A 1 17.53 6.51 18.97
C LEU A 1 16.67 7.76 19.04
N VAL A 2 17.16 8.88 18.48
CA VAL A 2 16.43 10.15 18.47
C VAL A 2 15.45 10.12 17.32
N ALA A 3 14.17 10.27 17.62
CA ALA A 3 13.05 10.14 16.66
C ALA A 3 13.21 11.06 15.44
N GLU A 4 13.63 12.30 15.66
CA GLU A 4 13.84 13.29 14.61
C GLU A 4 14.94 12.86 13.62
N ARG A 5 15.95 12.13 14.09
CA ARG A 5 17.00 11.60 13.24
C ARG A 5 16.49 10.44 12.39
N VAL A 6 15.70 9.56 12.98
CA VAL A 6 15.03 8.47 12.24
C VAL A 6 14.12 9.05 11.15
N TRP A 7 13.30 10.04 11.51
CA TRP A 7 12.45 10.73 10.53
C TRP A 7 13.27 11.41 9.41
N SER A 8 14.36 12.09 9.77
CA SER A 8 15.21 12.75 8.77
C SER A 8 15.76 11.75 7.75
N GLU A 9 16.26 10.59 8.19
CA GLU A 9 16.80 9.56 7.28
C GLU A 9 15.67 8.90 6.48
N THR A 10 14.54 8.64 7.10
CA THR A 10 13.34 8.12 6.39
C THR A 10 12.87 9.10 5.31
N SER A 11 12.79 10.38 5.64
CA SER A 11 12.39 11.42 4.68
C SER A 11 13.35 11.51 3.49
N LYS A 12 14.66 11.39 3.72
CA LYS A 12 15.66 11.32 2.65
C LYS A 12 15.49 10.06 1.80
N ALA A 13 15.25 8.91 2.41
CA ALA A 13 15.00 7.66 1.68
C ALA A 13 13.76 7.76 0.78
N LEU A 14 12.70 8.43 1.24
CA LEU A 14 11.49 8.66 0.45
C LEU A 14 11.72 9.57 -0.76
N THR A 15 12.77 10.42 -0.78
CA THR A 15 13.11 11.20 -1.99
C THR A 15 13.67 10.34 -3.11
N GLN A 16 14.16 9.13 -2.79
CA GLN A 16 14.77 8.25 -3.77
C GLN A 16 13.71 7.45 -4.56
N ALA A 17 14.06 7.05 -5.79
CA ALA A 17 13.21 6.19 -6.60
C ALA A 17 13.00 4.81 -5.95
N TRP A 18 13.97 4.32 -5.19
CA TRP A 18 14.01 2.99 -4.58
C TRP A 18 13.71 3.02 -3.07
N SER A 19 12.68 3.77 -2.67
CA SER A 19 12.31 3.90 -1.26
C SER A 19 11.81 2.59 -0.64
N ASP A 20 11.29 1.66 -1.43
CA ASP A 20 10.93 0.30 -1.02
C ASP A 20 12.14 -0.46 -0.46
N ILE A 21 13.32 -0.34 -1.08
CA ILE A 21 14.56 -0.99 -0.62
C ILE A 21 14.95 -0.53 0.78
N TYR A 22 14.74 0.74 1.12
CA TYR A 22 15.03 1.24 2.47
C TYR A 22 14.23 0.48 3.53
N PHE A 23 12.92 0.36 3.36
CA PHE A 23 12.07 -0.33 4.33
C PHE A 23 12.33 -1.84 4.35
N ASP A 24 12.50 -2.46 3.18
CA ASP A 24 12.82 -3.89 3.11
C ASP A 24 14.16 -4.20 3.78
N THR A 25 15.19 -3.38 3.54
CA THR A 25 16.51 -3.53 4.19
C THR A 25 16.41 -3.42 5.71
N LEU A 26 15.67 -2.44 6.24
CA LEU A 26 15.46 -2.31 7.68
C LEU A 26 14.75 -3.52 8.27
N PHE A 27 13.80 -4.09 7.55
CA PHE A 27 13.09 -5.31 7.95
C PHE A 27 14.03 -6.53 7.94
N GLN A 28 14.76 -6.75 6.85
CA GLN A 28 15.67 -7.88 6.68
C GLN A 28 16.83 -7.87 7.69
N LEU A 29 17.31 -6.71 8.07
CA LEU A 29 18.37 -6.54 9.07
C LEU A 29 17.87 -6.58 10.53
N ASN A 30 16.58 -6.81 10.76
CA ASN A 30 15.94 -6.76 12.08
C ASN A 30 16.19 -5.42 12.82
N VAL A 31 16.23 -4.32 12.08
CA VAL A 31 16.39 -2.96 12.62
C VAL A 31 15.04 -2.25 12.74
N LEU A 32 14.07 -2.66 11.91
CA LEU A 32 12.75 -2.04 11.87
C LEU A 32 12.01 -2.10 13.22
N ASP A 33 12.14 -3.20 13.96
CA ASP A 33 11.56 -3.39 15.30
C ASP A 33 12.09 -2.38 16.32
N VAL A 34 13.35 -1.96 16.18
CA VAL A 34 14.00 -1.01 17.09
C VAL A 34 13.63 0.44 16.77
N ILE A 35 13.55 0.77 15.47
CA ILE A 35 13.39 2.18 15.05
C ILE A 35 11.93 2.55 14.71
N MET A 36 11.12 1.57 14.30
CA MET A 36 9.72 1.73 13.91
C MET A 36 8.87 0.56 14.43
N PRO A 37 8.79 0.32 15.75
CA PRO A 37 8.18 -0.88 16.31
C PRO A 37 6.72 -1.10 15.90
N LYS A 38 5.94 -0.04 15.74
CA LYS A 38 4.55 -0.14 15.26
C LYS A 38 4.47 -0.62 13.80
N LEU A 39 5.34 -0.12 12.93
CA LEU A 39 5.40 -0.56 11.53
C LEU A 39 5.91 -1.99 11.43
N TYR A 40 6.90 -2.36 12.24
CA TYR A 40 7.38 -3.74 12.34
C TYR A 40 6.25 -4.68 12.76
N GLN A 41 5.49 -4.34 13.81
CA GLN A 41 4.35 -5.14 14.24
C GLN A 41 3.33 -5.32 13.09
N ALA A 42 2.94 -4.23 12.42
CA ALA A 42 2.04 -4.29 11.28
C ALA A 42 2.57 -5.18 10.14
N SER A 43 3.90 -5.21 9.91
CA SER A 43 4.53 -6.01 8.86
C SER A 43 4.51 -7.52 9.16
N ILE A 44 4.67 -7.93 10.43
CA ILE A 44 4.59 -9.35 10.81
C ILE A 44 3.14 -9.83 10.93
N ASP A 45 2.23 -8.98 11.36
CA ASP A 45 0.81 -9.33 11.48
C ASP A 45 0.14 -9.54 10.13
N ASN A 46 0.60 -8.82 9.10
CA ASN A 46 0.12 -8.97 7.73
C ASN A 46 1.26 -8.91 6.70
N PRO A 47 2.03 -9.99 6.52
CA PRO A 47 3.15 -10.04 5.57
C PRO A 47 2.73 -9.75 4.12
N SER A 48 1.51 -10.13 3.73
CA SER A 48 1.00 -9.86 2.38
C SER A 48 0.81 -8.36 2.14
N GLN A 49 0.30 -7.67 3.14
CA GLN A 49 0.11 -6.22 3.09
C GLN A 49 1.45 -5.47 3.09
N TRP A 50 2.44 -5.97 3.85
CA TRP A 50 3.81 -5.46 3.82
C TRP A 50 4.41 -5.53 2.42
N GLN A 51 4.36 -6.71 1.77
CA GLN A 51 4.88 -6.89 0.40
C GLN A 51 4.14 -6.01 -0.62
N LEU A 52 2.82 -5.84 -0.44
CA LEU A 52 2.03 -4.99 -1.32
C LEU A 52 2.40 -3.50 -1.15
N MET A 53 2.63 -3.05 0.07
CA MET A 53 3.12 -1.69 0.36
C MET A 53 4.50 -1.45 -0.28
N LEU A 54 5.45 -2.39 -0.16
CA LEU A 54 6.76 -2.28 -0.80
C LEU A 54 6.62 -2.19 -2.33
N SER A 55 5.76 -3.01 -2.93
CA SER A 55 5.48 -2.96 -4.37
C SER A 55 4.88 -1.62 -4.79
N ALA A 56 3.96 -1.07 -4.00
CA ALA A 56 3.37 0.24 -4.26
C ALA A 56 4.39 1.38 -4.10
N LEU A 57 5.31 1.29 -3.13
CA LEU A 57 6.42 2.25 -2.97
C LEU A 57 7.37 2.24 -4.19
N ARG A 58 7.67 1.05 -4.72
CA ARG A 58 8.48 0.92 -5.94
C ARG A 58 7.80 1.62 -7.12
N MET A 59 6.52 1.34 -7.36
CA MET A 59 5.74 1.99 -8.41
C MET A 59 5.67 3.51 -8.23
N ALA A 60 5.48 3.96 -6.99
CA ALA A 60 5.51 5.38 -6.64
C ALA A 60 6.87 6.03 -6.96
N GLY A 61 7.98 5.30 -6.76
CA GLY A 61 9.31 5.74 -7.15
C GLY A 61 9.48 5.85 -8.65
N GLU A 62 9.06 4.85 -9.41
CA GLU A 62 9.09 4.82 -10.88
C GLU A 62 8.25 5.94 -11.50
N GLN A 63 7.11 6.26 -10.87
CA GLN A 63 6.22 7.34 -11.30
C GLN A 63 6.58 8.71 -10.71
N GLN A 64 7.70 8.82 -9.99
CA GLN A 64 8.20 10.06 -9.38
C GLN A 64 7.18 10.72 -8.43
N ALA A 65 6.39 9.92 -7.73
CA ALA A 65 5.47 10.41 -6.71
C ALA A 65 6.23 11.17 -5.61
N ASP A 66 5.60 12.18 -5.03
CA ASP A 66 6.21 12.97 -3.97
C ASP A 66 6.35 12.18 -2.64
N ASN A 67 7.13 12.73 -1.72
CA ASN A 67 7.44 12.08 -0.45
C ASN A 67 6.22 11.90 0.45
N VAL A 68 5.26 12.81 0.36
CA VAL A 68 4.03 12.77 1.16
C VAL A 68 3.16 11.60 0.69
N MET A 69 3.03 11.41 -0.63
CA MET A 69 2.32 10.27 -1.21
C MET A 69 3.02 8.93 -0.90
N LYS A 70 4.35 8.87 -1.02
CA LYS A 70 5.12 7.67 -0.67
C LYS A 70 4.97 7.33 0.82
N PHE A 71 5.01 8.32 1.70
CA PHE A 71 4.78 8.09 3.13
C PHE A 71 3.35 7.62 3.40
N ALA A 72 2.37 8.17 2.70
CA ALA A 72 0.97 7.78 2.85
C ALA A 72 0.70 6.33 2.44
N LEU A 73 1.48 5.74 1.50
CA LEU A 73 1.40 4.32 1.19
C LEU A 73 1.72 3.43 2.39
N ILE A 74 2.60 3.88 3.31
CA ILE A 74 2.95 3.15 4.54
C ILE A 74 1.72 2.98 5.44
N ALA A 75 0.81 3.96 5.44
CA ALA A 75 -0.44 3.88 6.21
C ALA A 75 -1.25 2.62 5.88
N THR A 76 -1.17 2.12 4.64
CA THR A 76 -1.89 0.91 4.24
C THR A 76 -1.49 -0.35 5.01
N CYS A 77 -0.28 -0.39 5.60
CA CYS A 77 0.16 -1.50 6.47
C CYS A 77 -0.68 -1.62 7.75
N PHE A 78 -1.23 -0.51 8.23
CA PHE A 78 -2.06 -0.48 9.43
C PHE A 78 -3.51 -0.89 9.15
N LYS A 79 -3.92 -1.04 7.89
CA LYS A 79 -5.25 -1.51 7.48
C LYS A 79 -5.37 -3.03 7.66
N SER A 80 -5.33 -3.51 8.90
CA SER A 80 -5.51 -4.94 9.21
C SER A 80 -6.89 -5.21 9.81
N HIS A 81 -7.52 -6.32 9.38
CA HIS A 81 -8.81 -6.77 9.91
C HIS A 81 -8.71 -7.60 11.20
N GLN A 82 -7.49 -7.85 11.71
CA GLN A 82 -7.26 -8.83 12.78
C GLN A 82 -6.84 -8.23 14.13
N HIS A 83 -6.71 -6.91 14.25
CA HIS A 83 -6.26 -6.31 15.49
C HIS A 83 -7.40 -5.75 16.34
N HIS A 84 -7.28 -5.93 17.67
CA HIS A 84 -8.14 -5.33 18.70
C HIS A 84 -7.99 -3.80 18.77
N ASN A 85 -6.98 -3.24 18.12
CA ASN A 85 -6.70 -1.81 18.13
C ASN A 85 -7.21 -1.13 16.84
N ASN A 86 -7.64 0.13 17.01
CA ASN A 86 -8.07 0.95 15.87
C ASN A 86 -6.87 1.29 14.97
N PRO A 87 -6.90 0.95 13.66
CA PRO A 87 -5.81 1.23 12.69
C PRO A 87 -5.36 2.68 12.69
N THR A 88 -6.30 3.61 12.79
CA THR A 88 -6.05 5.05 12.88
C THR A 88 -5.21 5.41 14.10
N THR A 89 -5.52 4.83 15.26
CA THR A 89 -4.76 5.07 16.50
C THR A 89 -3.34 4.56 16.37
N GLU A 90 -3.14 3.35 15.85
CA GLU A 90 -1.80 2.76 15.66
C GLU A 90 -0.95 3.56 14.68
N TYR A 91 -1.54 4.03 13.59
CA TYR A 91 -0.85 4.90 12.64
C TYR A 91 -0.47 6.26 13.27
N LEU A 92 -1.36 6.86 14.05
CA LEU A 92 -1.07 8.10 14.76
C LEU A 92 0.06 7.92 15.78
N GLU A 93 0.06 6.82 16.55
CA GLU A 93 1.15 6.49 17.47
C GLU A 93 2.49 6.27 16.73
N PHE A 94 2.46 5.62 15.57
CA PHE A 94 3.62 5.48 14.68
C PHE A 94 4.14 6.85 14.24
N CYS A 95 3.28 7.73 13.74
CA CYS A 95 3.67 9.07 13.30
C CYS A 95 4.21 9.92 14.47
N GLN A 96 3.59 9.86 15.65
CA GLN A 96 4.07 10.55 16.84
C GLN A 96 5.43 10.03 17.30
N GLY A 97 5.62 8.71 17.28
CA GLY A 97 6.89 8.07 17.64
C GLY A 97 8.06 8.50 16.76
N LEU A 98 7.81 8.78 15.49
CA LEU A 98 8.80 9.28 14.53
C LEU A 98 8.86 10.81 14.44
N LYS A 99 7.94 11.52 15.09
CA LYS A 99 7.76 12.98 14.94
C LYS A 99 7.53 13.41 13.50
N VAL A 100 6.68 12.67 12.80
CA VAL A 100 6.27 12.98 11.42
C VAL A 100 5.57 14.34 11.38
N PRO A 101 5.87 15.21 10.40
CA PRO A 101 5.17 16.48 10.23
C PRO A 101 3.67 16.27 9.96
N LYS A 102 2.83 17.12 10.54
CA LYS A 102 1.37 16.99 10.46
C LYS A 102 0.79 17.00 9.04
N ASN A 103 1.40 17.74 8.13
CA ASN A 103 1.00 17.72 6.72
C ASN A 103 1.24 16.36 6.06
N THR A 104 2.32 15.65 6.43
CA THR A 104 2.65 14.31 5.94
C THR A 104 1.76 13.23 6.58
N GLU A 105 1.53 13.32 7.91
CA GLU A 105 0.64 12.43 8.66
C GLU A 105 -0.79 12.47 8.10
N ARG A 106 -1.28 13.68 7.75
CA ARG A 106 -2.67 13.94 7.36
C ARG A 106 -3.12 13.10 6.16
N LEU A 107 -2.29 12.97 5.11
CA LEU A 107 -2.66 12.22 3.91
C LEU A 107 -2.81 10.73 4.22
N GLY A 108 -1.88 10.14 4.99
CA GLY A 108 -1.96 8.73 5.37
C GLY A 108 -3.17 8.44 6.27
N LEU A 109 -3.48 9.35 7.21
CA LEU A 109 -4.67 9.27 8.06
C LEU A 109 -5.95 9.29 7.21
N PHE A 110 -6.06 10.23 6.31
CA PHE A 110 -7.20 10.35 5.40
C PHE A 110 -7.40 9.09 4.54
N ILE A 111 -6.30 8.51 4.06
CA ILE A 111 -6.35 7.25 3.29
C ILE A 111 -6.84 6.09 4.16
N LEU A 112 -6.39 5.97 5.41
CA LEU A 112 -6.87 4.92 6.31
C LEU A 112 -8.37 4.99 6.57
N GLU A 113 -8.88 6.21 6.77
CA GLU A 113 -10.28 6.45 7.10
C GLU A 113 -11.21 6.27 5.89
N HIS A 114 -10.76 6.65 4.69
CA HIS A 114 -11.59 6.74 3.49
C HIS A 114 -11.14 5.85 2.33
N PHE A 115 -10.34 4.81 2.61
CA PHE A 115 -9.74 3.97 1.55
C PHE A 115 -10.79 3.35 0.62
N ASP A 116 -11.89 2.83 1.16
CA ASP A 116 -12.87 2.11 0.37
C ASP A 116 -13.75 3.07 -0.46
N GLU A 117 -13.97 4.28 0.01
CA GLU A 117 -14.62 5.37 -0.74
C GLU A 117 -13.70 5.85 -1.87
N LEU A 118 -12.42 6.11 -1.58
CA LEU A 118 -11.44 6.51 -2.58
C LEU A 118 -11.23 5.43 -3.66
N LYS A 119 -11.24 4.16 -3.26
CA LYS A 119 -11.12 3.03 -4.17
C LYS A 119 -12.30 2.94 -5.14
N ASN A 120 -13.49 3.28 -4.69
CA ASN A 120 -14.73 3.20 -5.45
C ASN A 120 -15.24 4.61 -5.84
N PHE A 121 -14.34 5.57 -5.98
CA PHE A 121 -14.64 6.99 -6.18
C PHE A 121 -15.65 7.25 -7.30
N GLU A 122 -15.53 6.53 -8.43
CA GLU A 122 -16.44 6.67 -9.59
C GLU A 122 -17.86 6.18 -9.31
N HIS A 123 -18.08 5.42 -8.23
CA HIS A 123 -19.36 4.84 -7.86
C HIS A 123 -19.99 5.48 -6.63
N LEU A 124 -19.40 6.58 -6.13
CA LEU A 124 -19.94 7.31 -5.00
C LEU A 124 -21.27 7.99 -5.35
N THR A 125 -22.20 7.98 -4.40
CA THR A 125 -23.41 8.80 -4.52
C THR A 125 -23.07 10.29 -4.43
N ALA A 126 -23.97 11.16 -4.88
CA ALA A 126 -23.77 12.62 -4.78
C ALA A 126 -23.56 13.08 -3.33
N GLU A 127 -24.23 12.47 -2.38
CA GLU A 127 -24.10 12.76 -0.94
C GLU A 127 -22.71 12.36 -0.43
N GLN A 128 -22.26 11.13 -0.74
CA GLN A 128 -20.93 10.63 -0.35
C GLN A 128 -19.81 11.47 -0.97
N LEU A 129 -19.95 11.83 -2.25
CA LEU A 129 -19.00 12.71 -2.93
C LEU A 129 -18.96 14.09 -2.28
N PHE A 130 -20.12 14.66 -1.96
CA PHE A 130 -20.20 15.98 -1.30
C PHE A 130 -19.52 15.97 0.08
N GLU A 131 -19.78 14.94 0.90
CA GLU A 131 -19.11 14.81 2.21
C GLU A 131 -17.60 14.63 2.06
N LEU A 132 -17.14 13.84 1.10
CA LEU A 132 -15.70 13.65 0.82
C LEU A 132 -15.04 14.99 0.39
N LEU A 133 -15.69 15.74 -0.49
CA LEU A 133 -15.22 17.07 -0.92
C LEU A 133 -15.16 18.07 0.24
N LYS A 134 -16.12 18.01 1.15
CA LYS A 134 -16.18 18.87 2.33
C LYS A 134 -15.07 18.51 3.33
N LEU A 135 -14.85 17.21 3.64
CA LEU A 135 -13.80 16.73 4.52
C LEU A 135 -12.38 17.10 4.03
N THR A 136 -12.16 17.06 2.74
CA THR A 136 -10.89 17.43 2.12
C THR A 136 -10.74 18.93 1.87
N ASN A 137 -11.79 19.73 2.10
CA ASN A 137 -11.89 21.14 1.69
C ASN A 137 -11.71 21.34 0.17
N SER A 138 -12.03 20.31 -0.63
CA SER A 138 -11.77 20.29 -2.08
C SER A 138 -12.60 21.30 -2.89
N LEU A 139 -13.60 21.90 -2.27
CA LEU A 139 -14.30 23.05 -2.87
C LEU A 139 -13.41 24.29 -3.01
N LYS A 140 -12.28 24.35 -2.29
CA LYS A 140 -11.30 25.44 -2.35
C LYS A 140 -9.94 24.97 -2.87
N ASP A 141 -9.51 23.76 -2.51
CA ASP A 141 -8.21 23.18 -2.85
C ASP A 141 -8.35 21.66 -2.99
N THR A 142 -8.20 21.15 -4.20
CA THR A 142 -8.36 19.72 -4.53
C THR A 142 -7.14 18.88 -4.21
N SER A 143 -6.02 19.49 -3.81
CA SER A 143 -4.71 18.83 -3.70
C SER A 143 -4.70 17.59 -2.80
N LEU A 144 -5.36 17.64 -1.65
CA LEU A 144 -5.42 16.49 -0.73
C LEU A 144 -6.18 15.31 -1.34
N LEU A 145 -7.31 15.58 -1.99
CA LEU A 145 -8.12 14.54 -2.63
C LEU A 145 -7.40 13.94 -3.83
N GLU A 146 -6.78 14.76 -4.67
CA GLU A 146 -5.99 14.30 -5.82
C GLU A 146 -4.83 13.40 -5.38
N GLN A 147 -4.06 13.82 -4.37
CA GLN A 147 -2.99 13.00 -3.80
C GLN A 147 -3.53 11.68 -3.23
N ALA A 148 -4.66 11.70 -2.51
CA ALA A 148 -5.26 10.51 -1.96
C ALA A 148 -5.71 9.51 -3.05
N LEU A 149 -6.34 10.01 -4.12
CA LEU A 149 -6.73 9.18 -5.27
C LEU A 149 -5.51 8.59 -5.97
N GLN A 150 -4.43 9.36 -6.15
CA GLN A 150 -3.19 8.85 -6.72
C GLN A 150 -2.55 7.75 -5.85
N VAL A 151 -2.51 7.91 -4.53
CA VAL A 151 -1.99 6.88 -3.61
C VAL A 151 -2.82 5.59 -3.69
N VAL A 152 -4.14 5.71 -3.70
CA VAL A 152 -5.02 4.52 -3.83
C VAL A 152 -4.85 3.87 -5.20
N HIS A 153 -4.67 4.65 -6.26
CA HIS A 153 -4.39 4.13 -7.61
C HIS A 153 -3.07 3.34 -7.66
N LEU A 154 -1.97 3.88 -7.12
CA LEU A 154 -0.68 3.19 -7.01
C LEU A 154 -0.81 1.87 -6.26
N TYR A 155 -1.51 1.87 -5.14
CA TYR A 155 -1.76 0.66 -4.35
C TYR A 155 -2.57 -0.38 -5.14
N GLN A 156 -3.60 0.03 -5.86
CA GLN A 156 -4.40 -0.87 -6.70
C GLN A 156 -3.59 -1.46 -7.86
N GLN A 157 -2.77 -0.67 -8.52
CA GLN A 157 -1.86 -1.14 -9.57
C GLN A 157 -0.89 -2.20 -9.04
N ALA A 158 -0.27 -1.95 -7.87
CA ALA A 158 0.63 -2.91 -7.22
C ALA A 158 -0.10 -4.23 -6.91
N LYS A 159 -1.33 -4.16 -6.41
CA LYS A 159 -2.17 -5.33 -6.13
C LYS A 159 -2.49 -6.13 -7.40
N GLN A 160 -2.84 -5.47 -8.49
CA GLN A 160 -3.12 -6.12 -9.78
C GLN A 160 -1.87 -6.78 -10.35
N THR A 161 -0.72 -6.12 -10.29
CA THR A 161 0.56 -6.66 -10.75
C THR A 161 0.95 -7.91 -9.95
N ALA A 162 0.80 -7.88 -8.63
CA ALA A 162 1.06 -9.04 -7.76
C ALA A 162 0.12 -10.22 -8.08
N LEU A 163 -1.16 -9.94 -8.32
CA LEU A 163 -2.14 -10.96 -8.73
C LEU A 163 -1.76 -11.61 -10.06
N LEU A 164 -1.42 -10.80 -11.07
CA LEU A 164 -1.00 -11.31 -12.39
C LEU A 164 0.27 -12.18 -12.29
N ALA A 165 1.24 -11.78 -11.47
CA ALA A 165 2.44 -12.59 -11.22
C ALA A 165 2.09 -13.94 -10.58
N THR A 166 1.16 -13.97 -9.64
CA THR A 166 0.67 -15.20 -9.00
C THR A 166 -0.03 -16.09 -10.01
N ILE A 167 -0.96 -15.55 -10.81
CA ILE A 167 -1.67 -16.29 -11.87
C ILE A 167 -0.67 -16.88 -12.86
N LYS A 168 0.29 -16.08 -13.33
CA LYS A 168 1.33 -16.55 -14.26
C LYS A 168 2.13 -17.72 -13.66
N THR A 169 2.52 -17.64 -12.39
CA THR A 169 3.24 -18.70 -11.69
C THR A 169 2.40 -19.98 -11.59
N GLN A 170 1.12 -19.86 -11.27
CA GLN A 170 0.20 -21.00 -11.20
C GLN A 170 0.01 -21.65 -12.58
N LEU A 171 -0.20 -20.84 -13.63
CA LEU A 171 -0.35 -21.35 -15.01
C LEU A 171 0.89 -22.09 -15.49
N THR A 172 2.10 -21.64 -15.13
CA THR A 172 3.34 -22.35 -15.51
C THR A 172 3.54 -23.69 -14.79
N GLN A 173 2.81 -23.93 -13.69
CA GLN A 173 2.83 -25.19 -12.96
C GLN A 173 1.84 -26.23 -13.50
N ILE A 174 0.85 -25.79 -14.29
CA ILE A 174 -0.12 -26.69 -14.93
C ILE A 174 0.58 -27.34 -16.13
N SER A 175 0.74 -28.66 -16.07
CA SER A 175 1.30 -29.43 -17.18
C SER A 175 0.20 -29.95 -18.11
N ALA A 176 0.55 -30.19 -19.38
CA ALA A 176 -0.37 -30.85 -20.31
C ALA A 176 -0.88 -32.20 -19.80
N LYS A 177 -0.11 -32.87 -18.90
CA LYS A 177 -0.53 -34.13 -18.26
C LYS A 177 -1.65 -33.93 -17.24
N ASP A 178 -1.65 -32.79 -16.53
CA ASP A 178 -2.68 -32.50 -15.52
C ASP A 178 -4.03 -32.23 -16.20
N VAL A 179 -3.99 -31.54 -17.35
CA VAL A 179 -5.20 -31.29 -18.18
C VAL A 179 -5.65 -32.56 -18.89
N ALA A 180 -4.72 -33.40 -19.35
CA ALA A 180 -5.01 -34.60 -20.10
C ALA A 180 -5.50 -35.78 -19.25
N SER A 181 -5.37 -35.75 -17.92
CA SER A 181 -5.77 -36.86 -17.04
C SER A 181 -7.29 -37.15 -17.07
N GLU A 182 -8.10 -36.18 -17.47
CA GLU A 182 -9.56 -36.29 -17.56
C GLU A 182 -10.12 -36.28 -18.99
N LEU A 183 -9.24 -36.11 -20.00
CA LEU A 183 -9.62 -35.95 -21.40
C LEU A 183 -9.05 -37.08 -22.26
N THR A 184 -9.80 -37.55 -23.26
CA THR A 184 -9.35 -38.60 -24.19
C THR A 184 -9.24 -38.08 -25.63
N GLY A 185 -8.11 -38.41 -26.31
CA GLY A 185 -7.98 -38.26 -27.75
C GLY A 185 -8.13 -36.82 -28.26
N LYS A 186 -9.18 -36.58 -29.07
CA LYS A 186 -9.43 -35.31 -29.75
C LYS A 186 -9.70 -34.11 -28.81
N GLN A 187 -10.21 -34.38 -27.62
CA GLN A 187 -10.50 -33.35 -26.60
C GLN A 187 -9.25 -32.74 -25.97
N ILE A 188 -8.10 -33.47 -26.03
CA ILE A 188 -6.80 -32.96 -25.53
C ILE A 188 -6.29 -31.83 -26.43
N GLY A 189 -6.49 -31.96 -27.76
CA GLY A 189 -6.06 -30.91 -28.72
C GLY A 189 -6.88 -29.61 -28.56
N GLU A 190 -8.18 -29.72 -28.36
CA GLU A 190 -9.09 -28.56 -28.19
C GLU A 190 -8.93 -27.83 -26.84
N ALA A 191 -8.32 -28.46 -25.83
CA ALA A 191 -8.10 -27.87 -24.50
C ALA A 191 -6.71 -27.18 -24.37
N ILE A 192 -5.82 -27.34 -25.36
CA ILE A 192 -4.45 -26.80 -25.35
C ILE A 192 -4.30 -25.57 -26.28
N ASP A 193 -5.22 -25.37 -27.23
CA ASP A 193 -5.34 -24.19 -28.09
C ASP A 193 -6.16 -23.09 -27.39
#